data_caf78ea3f7377938b669f95d431182bf
#
_entry.id   caf78ea3f7377938b669f95d431182bf
#
_cell.length_a   1.000
_cell.length_b   1.000
_cell.length_c   1.000
_cell.angle_alpha   90.00
_cell.angle_beta   90.00
_cell.angle_gamma   90.00
#
_symmetry.space_group_name_H-M   'P 1'
#
loop_
_entity.id
_entity.type
_entity.pdbx_description
1 polymer ?
#
loop_
_entity_poly.entity_id
_entity_poly.type
_entity_poly.pdbx_seq_one_letter_code
_entity_poly.pdbx_strand_id
1 'polypeptide(L)'
;MIQSKEALPDFLAEPTKLGQEISVTGKWVPTKKGGVFRKSAESKEMLKEWEDIHVDAKKHEGILSTEINHAVGQDAVLVHHVFKNAESLLGYFSTTATAHVEALSKVAKPEMHLIRGVELPEAARAAITNKKVPGVFGEFLFGYVKNDYQRPDPSKAIQVTAKWTCKLGNVDHLEELKYWWQRVATDANSMEKGLVRFEVYQVVGEDALIIHETFETSDELQFHLSKGTAEKYKKDIDKIAFPESYFFRGPVSWTIRTYSKFLKLPATYSSQGSHFTQAGGNMSDGKY
;
A
#
# COMPACT_ATOMS: atom_id res chain seq x y z
N MET A 1 14.64 -18.38 23.50
CA MET A 1 13.46 -19.25 23.77
C MET A 1 12.27 -18.48 23.24
N ILE A 2 11.80 -18.84 22.05
CA ILE A 2 10.58 -18.27 21.46
C ILE A 2 9.43 -18.81 22.29
N GLN A 3 8.71 -17.92 22.97
CA GLN A 3 7.49 -18.28 23.67
C GLN A 3 6.55 -18.98 22.68
N SER A 4 5.89 -20.05 23.17
CA SER A 4 4.93 -20.85 22.42
C SER A 4 4.05 -19.97 21.53
N LYS A 5 3.83 -20.38 20.26
CA LYS A 5 2.89 -19.75 19.32
C LYS A 5 1.55 -19.57 20.04
N GLU A 6 1.30 -18.38 20.57
CA GLU A 6 -0.05 -18.00 20.96
C GLU A 6 -0.90 -18.05 19.70
N ALA A 7 -2.05 -18.71 19.77
CA ALA A 7 -3.00 -18.73 18.67
C ALA A 7 -3.38 -17.28 18.30
N LEU A 8 -3.50 -17.01 17.02
CA LEU A 8 -4.02 -15.71 16.55
C LEU A 8 -5.38 -15.47 17.21
N PRO A 9 -5.62 -14.28 17.79
CA PRO A 9 -6.96 -13.91 18.23
C PRO A 9 -7.95 -14.02 17.08
N ASP A 10 -9.15 -14.54 17.32
CA ASP A 10 -10.17 -14.81 16.31
C ASP A 10 -10.45 -13.59 15.39
N PHE A 11 -10.40 -12.37 15.94
CA PHE A 11 -10.63 -11.16 15.17
C PHE A 11 -9.52 -10.84 14.16
N LEU A 12 -8.32 -11.43 14.31
CA LEU A 12 -7.21 -11.31 13.36
C LEU A 12 -7.22 -12.40 12.28
N ALA A 13 -8.01 -13.45 12.47
CA ALA A 13 -7.94 -14.67 11.65
C ALA A 13 -8.94 -14.71 10.47
N GLU A 14 -9.78 -13.68 10.28
CA GLU A 14 -10.83 -13.71 9.26
C GLU A 14 -10.42 -13.03 7.94
N PRO A 15 -9.80 -13.74 6.97
CA PRO A 15 -9.58 -13.20 5.62
C PRO A 15 -10.90 -12.97 4.86
N THR A 16 -11.99 -13.59 5.29
CA THR A 16 -13.29 -13.54 4.63
C THR A 16 -13.95 -12.16 4.60
N LYS A 17 -13.61 -11.27 5.55
CA LYS A 17 -14.10 -9.88 5.56
C LYS A 17 -13.39 -8.97 4.56
N LEU A 18 -12.22 -9.38 4.07
CA LEU A 18 -11.39 -8.59 3.16
C LEU A 18 -11.75 -8.80 1.68
N GLY A 19 -12.55 -9.85 1.39
CA GLY A 19 -12.93 -10.21 0.04
C GLY A 19 -11.76 -10.77 -0.78
N GLN A 20 -11.98 -10.91 -2.09
CA GLN A 20 -10.97 -11.38 -3.05
C GLN A 20 -10.18 -10.24 -3.68
N GLU A 21 -10.32 -9.02 -3.14
CA GLU A 21 -9.71 -7.82 -3.70
C GLU A 21 -8.19 -7.91 -3.73
N ILE A 22 -7.61 -7.44 -4.84
CA ILE A 22 -6.17 -7.28 -4.98
C ILE A 22 -5.86 -5.79 -5.12
N SER A 23 -4.97 -5.30 -4.27
CA SER A 23 -4.51 -3.92 -4.32
C SER A 23 -3.09 -3.83 -4.84
N VAL A 24 -2.86 -2.88 -5.73
CA VAL A 24 -1.54 -2.55 -6.27
C VAL A 24 -1.22 -1.11 -5.90
N THR A 25 -0.18 -0.91 -5.11
CA THR A 25 0.33 0.44 -4.77
C THR A 25 1.75 0.56 -5.30
N GLY A 26 1.99 1.54 -6.16
CA GLY A 26 3.28 1.64 -6.81
C GLY A 26 3.73 3.07 -7.06
N LYS A 27 5.02 3.22 -7.37
CA LYS A 27 5.66 4.51 -7.65
C LYS A 27 6.34 4.48 -9.01
N TRP A 28 6.12 5.55 -9.77
CA TRP A 28 6.76 5.79 -11.04
C TRP A 28 7.54 7.09 -11.02
N VAL A 29 8.74 7.08 -11.61
CA VAL A 29 9.62 8.24 -11.71
C VAL A 29 9.98 8.49 -13.17
N PRO A 30 10.11 9.77 -13.61
CA PRO A 30 10.51 10.06 -14.97
C PRO A 30 11.93 9.57 -15.24
N THR A 31 12.22 9.17 -16.48
CA THR A 31 13.55 8.71 -16.90
C THR A 31 14.60 9.82 -16.78
N LYS A 32 14.19 11.07 -17.02
CA LYS A 32 15.01 12.26 -16.75
C LYS A 32 14.31 13.13 -15.72
N LYS A 33 15.00 13.41 -14.63
CA LYS A 33 14.49 14.28 -13.57
C LYS A 33 14.55 15.75 -14.02
N GLY A 34 13.50 16.49 -13.68
CA GLY A 34 13.50 17.95 -13.78
C GLY A 34 14.40 18.59 -12.73
N GLY A 35 14.66 19.89 -12.86
CA GLY A 35 15.28 20.70 -11.81
C GLY A 35 14.33 20.91 -10.63
N VAL A 36 14.87 21.43 -9.52
CA VAL A 36 14.12 21.63 -8.24
C VAL A 36 12.80 22.43 -8.43
N PHE A 37 12.73 23.31 -9.43
CA PHE A 37 11.58 24.19 -9.68
C PHE A 37 10.88 23.95 -11.03
N ARG A 38 11.33 23.00 -11.83
CA ARG A 38 10.76 22.78 -13.17
C ARG A 38 10.67 21.29 -13.48
N LYS A 39 9.45 20.80 -13.73
CA LYS A 39 9.22 19.44 -14.22
C LYS A 39 9.89 19.24 -15.58
N SER A 40 10.51 18.08 -15.79
CA SER A 40 11.04 17.70 -17.10
C SER A 40 9.93 17.52 -18.14
N ALA A 41 10.29 17.41 -19.41
CA ALA A 41 9.35 17.05 -20.45
C ALA A 41 8.76 15.65 -20.19
N GLU A 42 9.63 14.72 -19.77
CA GLU A 42 9.27 13.34 -19.43
C GLU A 42 8.31 13.27 -18.23
N SER A 43 8.46 14.15 -17.21
CA SER A 43 7.49 14.25 -16.12
C SER A 43 6.10 14.65 -16.59
N LYS A 44 6.01 15.58 -17.52
CA LYS A 44 4.72 16.03 -18.06
C LYS A 44 4.05 14.96 -18.90
N GLU A 45 4.84 14.27 -19.70
CA GLU A 45 4.37 13.18 -20.54
C GLU A 45 3.95 11.99 -19.69
N MET A 46 4.73 11.61 -18.66
CA MET A 46 4.35 10.60 -17.69
C MET A 46 3.00 10.89 -17.03
N LEU A 47 2.76 12.15 -16.65
CA LEU A 47 1.47 12.54 -16.05
C LEU A 47 0.31 12.39 -17.01
N LYS A 48 0.51 12.80 -18.27
CA LYS A 48 -0.50 12.65 -19.31
C LYS A 48 -0.84 11.18 -19.54
N GLU A 49 0.17 10.31 -19.66
CA GLU A 49 -0.05 8.87 -19.79
C GLU A 49 -0.85 8.30 -18.59
N TRP A 50 -0.57 8.78 -17.36
CA TRP A 50 -1.34 8.37 -16.20
C TRP A 50 -2.78 8.88 -16.21
N GLU A 51 -3.06 10.07 -16.78
CA GLU A 51 -4.42 10.56 -17.00
C GLU A 51 -5.17 9.68 -18.00
N ASP A 52 -4.52 9.27 -19.10
CA ASP A 52 -5.08 8.36 -20.09
C ASP A 52 -5.36 6.97 -19.50
N ILE A 53 -4.43 6.42 -18.70
CA ILE A 53 -4.61 5.18 -17.93
C ILE A 53 -5.83 5.29 -16.99
N HIS A 54 -5.99 6.42 -16.31
CA HIS A 54 -7.11 6.64 -15.41
C HIS A 54 -8.46 6.62 -16.15
N VAL A 55 -8.51 7.22 -17.35
CA VAL A 55 -9.70 7.20 -18.19
C VAL A 55 -10.05 5.79 -18.67
N ASP A 56 -9.05 5.01 -19.06
CA ASP A 56 -9.27 3.63 -19.52
C ASP A 56 -9.56 2.67 -18.37
N ALA A 57 -8.94 2.87 -17.21
CA ALA A 57 -9.24 2.08 -16.01
C ALA A 57 -10.72 2.16 -15.61
N LYS A 58 -11.37 3.33 -15.80
CA LYS A 58 -12.82 3.50 -15.55
C LYS A 58 -13.71 2.62 -16.39
N LYS A 59 -13.25 2.19 -17.55
CA LYS A 59 -13.99 1.33 -18.48
C LYS A 59 -13.85 -0.15 -18.16
N HIS A 60 -12.90 -0.51 -17.29
CA HIS A 60 -12.60 -1.90 -16.96
C HIS A 60 -13.42 -2.35 -15.75
N GLU A 61 -14.42 -3.23 -15.97
CA GLU A 61 -15.37 -3.68 -14.94
C GLU A 61 -14.72 -4.35 -13.71
N GLY A 62 -13.51 -4.87 -13.87
CA GLY A 62 -12.76 -5.53 -12.80
C GLY A 62 -11.95 -4.58 -11.92
N ILE A 63 -11.90 -3.27 -12.21
CA ILE A 63 -11.21 -2.27 -11.41
C ILE A 63 -12.22 -1.56 -10.51
N LEU A 64 -12.10 -1.75 -9.20
CA LEU A 64 -12.98 -1.14 -8.21
C LEU A 64 -12.61 0.31 -7.90
N SER A 65 -11.32 0.62 -7.88
CA SER A 65 -10.84 2.00 -7.68
C SER A 65 -9.47 2.22 -8.30
N THR A 66 -9.22 3.46 -8.69
CA THR A 66 -7.91 3.94 -9.15
C THR A 66 -7.64 5.31 -8.55
N GLU A 67 -6.45 5.46 -7.98
CA GLU A 67 -5.93 6.72 -7.49
C GLU A 67 -4.59 7.00 -8.16
N ILE A 68 -4.44 8.21 -8.68
CA ILE A 68 -3.20 8.68 -9.32
C ILE A 68 -2.84 10.01 -8.66
N ASN A 69 -1.73 10.01 -7.97
CA ASN A 69 -1.33 11.11 -7.12
C ASN A 69 0.10 11.57 -7.44
N HIS A 70 0.34 12.88 -7.38
CA HIS A 70 1.69 13.38 -7.36
C HIS A 70 2.37 13.05 -6.03
N ALA A 71 3.62 12.62 -6.08
CA ALA A 71 4.42 12.47 -4.87
C ALA A 71 4.91 13.84 -4.38
N VAL A 72 4.63 14.17 -3.12
CA VAL A 72 4.98 15.47 -2.54
C VAL A 72 6.49 15.62 -2.40
N GLY A 73 7.04 16.68 -2.97
CA GLY A 73 8.47 16.99 -2.93
C GLY A 73 9.35 16.05 -3.76
N GLN A 74 8.75 15.23 -4.62
CA GLN A 74 9.44 14.32 -5.53
C GLN A 74 8.89 14.49 -6.94
N ASP A 75 9.74 14.32 -7.95
CA ASP A 75 9.30 14.21 -9.34
C ASP A 75 8.88 12.74 -9.59
N ALA A 76 7.70 12.39 -9.12
CA ALA A 76 7.16 11.03 -9.16
C ALA A 76 5.64 11.02 -9.10
N VAL A 77 5.05 9.91 -9.54
CA VAL A 77 3.63 9.60 -9.41
C VAL A 77 3.47 8.38 -8.50
N LEU A 78 2.59 8.48 -7.52
CA LEU A 78 2.13 7.38 -6.70
C LEU A 78 0.77 6.92 -7.21
N VAL A 79 0.68 5.64 -7.54
CA VAL A 79 -0.52 5.02 -8.11
C VAL A 79 -1.08 3.97 -7.17
N HIS A 80 -2.39 3.85 -7.15
CA HIS A 80 -3.06 2.78 -6.43
C HIS A 80 -4.26 2.29 -7.21
N HIS A 81 -4.32 0.97 -7.41
CA HIS A 81 -5.44 0.30 -8.05
C HIS A 81 -5.98 -0.78 -7.12
N VAL A 82 -7.29 -0.92 -7.10
CA VAL A 82 -7.97 -2.04 -6.43
C VAL A 82 -8.72 -2.83 -7.49
N PHE A 83 -8.40 -4.09 -7.61
CA PHE A 83 -9.05 -5.05 -8.51
C PHE A 83 -10.02 -5.93 -7.71
N LYS A 84 -11.13 -6.30 -8.34
CA LYS A 84 -12.15 -7.16 -7.74
C LYS A 84 -11.60 -8.52 -7.31
N ASN A 85 -10.68 -9.08 -8.10
CA ASN A 85 -10.04 -10.37 -7.87
C ASN A 85 -8.81 -10.55 -8.79
N ALA A 86 -8.15 -11.69 -8.70
CA ALA A 86 -6.98 -12.04 -9.50
C ALA A 86 -7.28 -12.11 -11.02
N GLU A 87 -8.46 -12.58 -11.41
CA GLU A 87 -8.88 -12.64 -12.81
C GLU A 87 -9.00 -11.23 -13.42
N SER A 88 -9.58 -10.30 -12.68
CA SER A 88 -9.69 -8.89 -13.09
C SER A 88 -8.33 -8.24 -13.25
N LEU A 89 -7.39 -8.49 -12.32
CA LEU A 89 -6.01 -8.02 -12.43
C LEU A 89 -5.32 -8.63 -13.66
N LEU A 90 -5.43 -9.94 -13.86
CA LEU A 90 -4.84 -10.64 -14.99
C LEU A 90 -5.40 -10.11 -16.32
N GLY A 91 -6.72 -9.95 -16.42
CA GLY A 91 -7.39 -9.39 -17.59
C GLY A 91 -6.87 -7.98 -17.93
N TYR A 92 -6.77 -7.09 -16.94
CA TYR A 92 -6.25 -5.74 -17.12
C TYR A 92 -4.80 -5.72 -17.61
N PHE A 93 -3.90 -6.48 -16.96
CA PHE A 93 -2.49 -6.53 -17.34
C PHE A 93 -2.24 -7.24 -18.68
N SER A 94 -3.13 -8.14 -19.09
CA SER A 94 -3.02 -8.82 -20.38
C SER A 94 -3.53 -7.99 -21.57
N THR A 95 -4.38 -7.00 -21.31
CA THR A 95 -5.03 -6.19 -22.36
C THR A 95 -4.66 -4.70 -22.23
N THR A 96 -5.40 -3.98 -21.39
CA THR A 96 -5.35 -2.51 -21.28
C THR A 96 -3.98 -2.00 -20.82
N ALA A 97 -3.40 -2.62 -19.79
CA ALA A 97 -2.13 -2.17 -19.23
C ALA A 97 -0.94 -2.34 -20.19
N THR A 98 -1.03 -3.22 -21.20
CA THR A 98 0.10 -3.49 -22.09
C THR A 98 0.56 -2.25 -22.85
N ALA A 99 -0.36 -1.60 -23.55
CA ALA A 99 -0.06 -0.39 -24.33
C ALA A 99 0.42 0.76 -23.43
N HIS A 100 -0.22 0.93 -22.28
CA HIS A 100 0.13 1.98 -21.33
C HIS A 100 1.50 1.77 -20.68
N VAL A 101 1.85 0.55 -20.27
CA VAL A 101 3.19 0.25 -19.72
C VAL A 101 4.26 0.47 -20.77
N GLU A 102 4.01 0.13 -22.04
CA GLU A 102 4.94 0.40 -23.14
C GLU A 102 5.11 1.90 -23.39
N ALA A 103 4.03 2.69 -23.36
CA ALA A 103 4.09 4.15 -23.48
C ALA A 103 4.83 4.79 -22.31
N LEU A 104 4.46 4.42 -21.08
CA LEU A 104 5.13 4.88 -19.85
C LEU A 104 6.62 4.55 -19.84
N SER A 105 7.04 3.37 -20.29
CA SER A 105 8.47 2.96 -20.25
C SER A 105 9.39 3.80 -21.12
N LYS A 106 8.85 4.60 -22.05
CA LYS A 106 9.64 5.56 -22.83
C LYS A 106 10.02 6.79 -22.04
N VAL A 107 9.19 7.22 -21.10
CA VAL A 107 9.31 8.49 -20.37
C VAL A 107 9.47 8.34 -18.87
N ALA A 108 9.13 7.15 -18.33
CA ALA A 108 9.18 6.85 -16.91
C ALA A 108 9.67 5.42 -16.65
N LYS A 109 10.07 5.16 -15.43
CA LYS A 109 10.39 3.82 -14.95
C LYS A 109 9.62 3.53 -13.67
N PRO A 110 9.11 2.30 -13.53
CA PRO A 110 8.52 1.86 -12.27
C PRO A 110 9.64 1.68 -11.23
N GLU A 111 9.38 2.13 -10.02
CA GLU A 111 10.15 1.78 -8.84
C GLU A 111 9.50 0.58 -8.15
N MET A 112 9.23 0.63 -6.86
CA MET A 112 8.60 -0.46 -6.14
C MET A 112 7.08 -0.45 -6.32
N HIS A 113 6.49 -1.64 -6.52
CA HIS A 113 5.05 -1.88 -6.50
C HIS A 113 4.72 -2.94 -5.45
N LEU A 114 3.92 -2.57 -4.47
CA LEU A 114 3.42 -3.46 -3.43
C LEU A 114 2.05 -4.01 -3.89
N ILE A 115 2.00 -5.30 -4.19
CA ILE A 115 0.82 -6.03 -4.63
C ILE A 115 0.37 -6.92 -3.48
N ARG A 116 -0.86 -6.78 -3.03
CA ARG A 116 -1.38 -7.51 -1.88
C ARG A 116 -2.80 -8.02 -2.13
N GLY A 117 -3.09 -9.21 -1.65
CA GLY A 117 -4.39 -9.86 -1.73
C GLY A 117 -4.46 -11.10 -0.85
N VAL A 118 -5.66 -11.67 -0.70
CA VAL A 118 -5.84 -12.94 0.02
C VAL A 118 -5.18 -14.07 -0.75
N GLU A 119 -5.35 -14.08 -2.06
CA GLU A 119 -4.72 -15.01 -2.98
C GLU A 119 -4.10 -14.28 -4.16
N LEU A 120 -2.85 -14.58 -4.47
CA LEU A 120 -2.10 -14.06 -5.61
C LEU A 120 -1.60 -15.21 -6.48
N PRO A 121 -2.43 -15.77 -7.38
CA PRO A 121 -2.07 -16.86 -8.27
C PRO A 121 -0.79 -16.54 -9.06
N GLU A 122 0.00 -17.56 -9.36
CA GLU A 122 1.25 -17.42 -10.11
C GLU A 122 1.03 -16.70 -11.45
N ALA A 123 -0.07 -17.00 -12.15
CA ALA A 123 -0.42 -16.34 -13.41
C ALA A 123 -0.58 -14.81 -13.23
N ALA A 124 -1.19 -14.35 -12.13
CA ALA A 124 -1.35 -12.92 -11.84
C ALA A 124 0.02 -12.26 -11.51
N ARG A 125 0.87 -12.95 -10.75
CA ARG A 125 2.25 -12.50 -10.48
C ARG A 125 3.07 -12.41 -11.78
N ALA A 126 3.01 -13.44 -12.61
CA ALA A 126 3.69 -13.47 -13.90
C ALA A 126 3.22 -12.36 -14.85
N ALA A 127 1.92 -12.04 -14.89
CA ALA A 127 1.39 -10.98 -15.74
C ALA A 127 2.02 -9.62 -15.43
N ILE A 128 2.25 -9.31 -14.16
CA ILE A 128 2.91 -8.06 -13.72
C ILE A 128 4.41 -8.12 -14.01
N THR A 129 5.07 -9.23 -13.65
CA THR A 129 6.53 -9.41 -13.81
C THR A 129 6.92 -9.34 -15.28
N ASN A 130 6.15 -9.95 -16.18
CA ASN A 130 6.38 -9.93 -17.62
C ASN A 130 6.32 -8.52 -18.23
N LYS A 131 5.67 -7.57 -17.57
CA LYS A 131 5.68 -6.15 -17.95
C LYS A 131 6.90 -5.38 -17.41
N LYS A 132 7.86 -6.05 -16.78
CA LYS A 132 9.05 -5.46 -16.14
C LYS A 132 8.69 -4.44 -15.04
N VAL A 133 7.54 -4.60 -14.43
CA VAL A 133 7.14 -3.83 -13.25
C VAL A 133 7.70 -4.55 -12.02
N PRO A 134 8.55 -3.90 -11.21
CA PRO A 134 9.14 -4.51 -10.02
C PRO A 134 8.05 -4.69 -8.96
N GLY A 135 7.42 -5.87 -8.97
CA GLY A 135 6.33 -6.25 -8.08
C GLY A 135 6.84 -7.00 -6.85
N VAL A 136 6.44 -6.54 -5.67
CA VAL A 136 6.57 -7.24 -4.39
C VAL A 136 5.19 -7.78 -4.04
N PHE A 137 5.06 -9.11 -3.99
CA PHE A 137 3.79 -9.81 -3.86
C PHE A 137 3.58 -10.25 -2.42
N GLY A 138 2.53 -9.76 -1.77
CA GLY A 138 2.16 -10.09 -0.40
C GLY A 138 0.90 -10.93 -0.35
N GLU A 139 0.98 -12.11 0.27
CA GLU A 139 -0.15 -12.98 0.58
C GLU A 139 -0.62 -12.72 2.02
N PHE A 140 -1.94 -12.65 2.21
CA PHE A 140 -2.53 -12.29 3.49
C PHE A 140 -2.14 -13.27 4.60
N LEU A 141 -1.71 -12.72 5.74
CA LEU A 141 -1.40 -13.48 6.95
C LEU A 141 -2.47 -13.31 8.03
N PHE A 142 -2.70 -12.06 8.42
CA PHE A 142 -3.68 -11.67 9.42
C PHE A 142 -4.01 -10.20 9.32
N GLY A 143 -5.12 -9.80 9.94
CA GLY A 143 -5.52 -8.41 9.98
C GLY A 143 -6.92 -8.27 10.55
N TYR A 144 -7.40 -7.03 10.64
CA TYR A 144 -8.77 -6.74 11.01
C TYR A 144 -9.32 -5.55 10.23
N VAL A 145 -10.65 -5.54 10.15
CA VAL A 145 -11.46 -4.38 9.79
C VAL A 145 -12.46 -4.20 10.92
N LYS A 146 -12.55 -3.02 11.50
CA LYS A 146 -13.48 -2.78 12.63
C LYS A 146 -14.93 -3.04 12.20
N ASN A 147 -15.74 -3.59 13.10
CA ASN A 147 -17.10 -4.02 12.79
C ASN A 147 -18.04 -2.87 12.37
N ASP A 148 -17.78 -1.68 12.85
CA ASP A 148 -18.46 -0.44 12.52
C ASP A 148 -17.80 0.33 11.36
N TYR A 149 -16.88 -0.34 10.66
CA TYR A 149 -16.15 0.25 9.56
C TYR A 149 -17.11 0.75 8.48
N GLN A 150 -17.30 2.04 8.48
CA GLN A 150 -17.74 2.76 7.31
C GLN A 150 -16.48 3.25 6.60
N ARG A 151 -16.46 3.15 5.28
CA ARG A 151 -15.31 3.65 4.52
C ARG A 151 -15.04 5.10 4.95
N PRO A 152 -13.84 5.40 5.49
CA PRO A 152 -13.57 6.75 5.97
C PRO A 152 -13.66 7.75 4.82
N ASP A 153 -14.03 8.97 5.15
CA ASP A 153 -14.06 10.09 4.21
C ASP A 153 -12.70 10.23 3.51
N PRO A 154 -12.61 10.00 2.18
CA PRO A 154 -11.34 10.03 1.45
C PRO A 154 -10.63 11.38 1.53
N SER A 155 -11.37 12.46 1.83
CA SER A 155 -10.77 13.78 2.04
C SER A 155 -10.01 13.91 3.35
N LYS A 156 -10.17 12.96 4.28
CA LYS A 156 -9.55 12.96 5.62
C LYS A 156 -8.73 11.71 5.88
N ALA A 157 -9.15 10.57 5.31
CA ALA A 157 -8.53 9.28 5.55
C ALA A 157 -7.09 9.21 5.05
N ILE A 158 -6.26 8.57 5.85
CA ILE A 158 -4.89 8.26 5.47
C ILE A 158 -4.74 6.76 5.33
N GLN A 159 -4.16 6.34 4.22
CA GLN A 159 -3.79 4.95 4.00
C GLN A 159 -2.26 4.84 3.94
N VAL A 160 -1.73 3.89 4.68
CA VAL A 160 -0.30 3.59 4.72
C VAL A 160 -0.08 2.19 4.19
N THR A 161 0.84 2.03 3.26
CA THR A 161 1.31 0.72 2.83
C THR A 161 2.83 0.71 2.92
N ALA A 162 3.38 -0.21 3.71
CA ALA A 162 4.81 -0.27 3.99
C ALA A 162 5.36 -1.67 3.74
N LYS A 163 6.61 -1.78 3.27
CA LYS A 163 7.37 -3.03 3.25
C LYS A 163 8.41 -2.99 4.36
N TRP A 164 8.44 -4.05 5.16
CA TRP A 164 9.42 -4.30 6.20
C TRP A 164 10.21 -5.55 5.89
N THR A 165 11.53 -5.43 5.81
CA THR A 165 12.44 -6.51 5.43
C THR A 165 13.27 -6.92 6.63
N CYS A 166 13.38 -8.23 6.87
CA CYS A 166 14.20 -8.76 7.95
C CYS A 166 15.68 -8.46 7.72
N LYS A 167 16.39 -8.19 8.81
CA LYS A 167 17.84 -8.06 8.78
C LYS A 167 18.48 -9.43 8.54
N LEU A 168 19.53 -9.46 7.73
CA LEU A 168 20.27 -10.68 7.43
C LEU A 168 20.91 -11.26 8.71
N GLY A 169 20.97 -12.57 8.81
CA GLY A 169 21.80 -13.28 9.79
C GLY A 169 21.09 -14.13 10.83
N ASN A 170 19.76 -14.17 10.85
CA ASN A 170 19.04 -15.10 11.74
C ASN A 170 17.77 -15.62 11.07
N VAL A 171 17.61 -16.95 11.02
CA VAL A 171 16.49 -17.65 10.36
C VAL A 171 15.15 -17.36 11.04
N ASP A 172 15.16 -16.95 12.32
CA ASP A 172 13.93 -16.75 13.11
C ASP A 172 13.37 -15.33 13.01
N HIS A 173 14.05 -14.39 12.35
CA HIS A 173 13.63 -12.98 12.29
C HIS A 173 12.26 -12.79 11.66
N LEU A 174 11.89 -13.59 10.65
CA LEU A 174 10.57 -13.48 10.03
C LEU A 174 9.44 -13.87 10.99
N GLU A 175 9.61 -14.96 11.74
CA GLU A 175 8.61 -15.39 12.72
C GLU A 175 8.52 -14.40 13.90
N GLU A 176 9.66 -13.85 14.32
CA GLU A 176 9.70 -12.80 15.34
C GLU A 176 9.05 -11.51 14.83
N LEU A 177 9.28 -11.13 13.57
CA LEU A 177 8.64 -9.97 12.94
C LEU A 177 7.12 -10.15 12.84
N LYS A 178 6.64 -11.35 12.47
CA LYS A 178 5.20 -11.68 12.48
C LYS A 178 4.62 -11.55 13.89
N TYR A 179 5.31 -12.07 14.91
CA TYR A 179 4.88 -11.95 16.31
C TYR A 179 4.72 -10.47 16.73
N TRP A 180 5.69 -9.62 16.45
CA TRP A 180 5.61 -8.21 16.82
C TRP A 180 4.49 -7.48 16.10
N TRP A 181 4.29 -7.72 14.81
CA TRP A 181 3.18 -7.12 14.07
C TRP A 181 1.81 -7.64 14.54
N GLN A 182 1.73 -8.89 14.99
CA GLN A 182 0.53 -9.42 15.65
C GLN A 182 0.23 -8.67 16.96
N ARG A 183 1.25 -8.36 17.74
CA ARG A 183 1.11 -7.56 18.98
C ARG A 183 0.66 -6.13 18.65
N VAL A 184 1.27 -5.51 17.63
CA VAL A 184 0.83 -4.19 17.14
C VAL A 184 -0.66 -4.23 16.78
N ALA A 185 -1.09 -5.18 15.95
CA ALA A 185 -2.48 -5.31 15.51
C ALA A 185 -3.45 -5.52 16.69
N THR A 186 -3.09 -6.38 17.65
CA THR A 186 -3.92 -6.69 18.81
C THR A 186 -4.13 -5.47 19.70
N ASP A 187 -3.06 -4.78 20.04
CA ASP A 187 -3.14 -3.60 20.87
C ASP A 187 -3.81 -2.43 20.15
N ALA A 188 -3.50 -2.24 18.84
CA ALA A 188 -4.11 -1.19 18.04
C ALA A 188 -5.63 -1.36 17.91
N ASN A 189 -6.12 -2.58 17.73
CA ASN A 189 -7.56 -2.85 17.66
C ASN A 189 -8.29 -2.40 18.94
N SER A 190 -7.65 -2.54 20.10
CA SER A 190 -8.24 -2.17 21.40
C SER A 190 -8.03 -0.70 21.78
N MET A 191 -6.88 -0.12 21.42
CA MET A 191 -6.43 1.18 21.95
C MET A 191 -6.55 2.33 20.95
N GLU A 192 -6.51 2.06 19.63
CA GLU A 192 -6.47 3.08 18.59
C GLU A 192 -7.79 3.12 17.80
N LYS A 193 -8.73 3.94 18.26
CA LYS A 193 -10.08 4.01 17.69
C LYS A 193 -10.07 4.36 16.21
N GLY A 194 -9.23 5.31 15.82
CA GLY A 194 -9.17 5.82 14.44
C GLY A 194 -8.31 4.98 13.48
N LEU A 195 -7.62 3.93 13.93
CA LEU A 195 -7.05 2.90 13.06
C LEU A 195 -8.13 1.86 12.77
N VAL A 196 -8.76 1.97 11.61
CA VAL A 196 -9.99 1.24 11.27
C VAL A 196 -9.77 -0.02 10.45
N ARG A 197 -8.60 -0.13 9.79
CA ARG A 197 -8.18 -1.31 9.05
C ARG A 197 -6.69 -1.53 9.24
N PHE A 198 -6.33 -2.77 9.53
CA PHE A 198 -4.95 -3.20 9.72
C PHE A 198 -4.74 -4.57 9.08
N GLU A 199 -3.76 -4.70 8.22
CA GLU A 199 -3.52 -5.93 7.46
C GLU A 199 -2.02 -6.20 7.33
N VAL A 200 -1.64 -7.45 7.50
CA VAL A 200 -0.28 -7.95 7.34
C VAL A 200 -0.25 -9.02 6.27
N TYR A 201 0.70 -8.91 5.37
CA TYR A 201 0.92 -9.83 4.27
C TYR A 201 2.35 -10.32 4.29
N GLN A 202 2.56 -11.61 4.08
CA GLN A 202 3.90 -12.16 3.89
C GLN A 202 4.34 -11.95 2.45
N VAL A 203 5.54 -11.43 2.23
CA VAL A 203 6.11 -11.31 0.89
C VAL A 203 6.50 -12.68 0.37
N VAL A 204 6.07 -12.99 -0.84
CA VAL A 204 6.37 -14.27 -1.50
C VAL A 204 7.84 -14.30 -1.89
N GLY A 205 8.57 -15.29 -1.37
CA GLY A 205 9.99 -15.50 -1.70
C GLY A 205 10.98 -14.56 -0.99
N GLU A 206 10.52 -13.78 -0.01
CA GLU A 206 11.39 -12.89 0.78
C GLU A 206 11.06 -12.99 2.28
N ASP A 207 12.06 -12.79 3.13
CA ASP A 207 11.87 -12.61 4.57
C ASP A 207 11.42 -11.17 4.86
N ALA A 208 10.20 -10.86 4.44
CA ALA A 208 9.63 -9.53 4.52
C ALA A 208 8.12 -9.57 4.69
N LEU A 209 7.56 -8.49 5.24
CA LEU A 209 6.12 -8.27 5.37
C LEU A 209 5.70 -6.99 4.66
N ILE A 210 4.48 -6.99 4.11
CA ILE A 210 3.76 -5.78 3.71
C ILE A 210 2.73 -5.50 4.79
N ILE A 211 2.75 -4.28 5.32
CA ILE A 211 1.77 -3.79 6.29
C ILE A 211 0.88 -2.79 5.61
N HIS A 212 -0.43 -2.93 5.78
CA HIS A 212 -1.39 -1.93 5.30
C HIS A 212 -2.31 -1.48 6.42
N GLU A 213 -2.42 -0.17 6.55
CA GLU A 213 -3.18 0.51 7.59
C GLU A 213 -4.07 1.58 6.98
N THR A 214 -5.27 1.74 7.55
CA THR A 214 -6.19 2.84 7.20
C THR A 214 -6.58 3.57 8.46
N PHE A 215 -6.31 4.87 8.48
CA PHE A 215 -6.65 5.79 9.56
C PHE A 215 -7.77 6.73 9.12
N GLU A 216 -8.68 7.04 10.02
CA GLU A 216 -9.77 7.98 9.76
C GLU A 216 -9.26 9.40 9.47
N THR A 217 -8.17 9.78 10.12
CA THR A 217 -7.58 11.13 10.01
C THR A 217 -6.06 11.11 10.13
N SER A 218 -5.45 12.24 9.77
CA SER A 218 -4.03 12.49 9.97
C SER A 218 -3.62 12.52 11.45
N ASP A 219 -4.50 12.93 12.35
CA ASP A 219 -4.21 12.99 13.80
C ASP A 219 -4.14 11.58 14.40
N GLU A 220 -4.98 10.65 13.94
CA GLU A 220 -4.94 9.25 14.35
C GLU A 220 -3.64 8.57 13.90
N LEU A 221 -3.22 8.83 12.66
CA LEU A 221 -1.90 8.36 12.20
C LEU A 221 -0.76 8.98 13.02
N GLN A 222 -0.84 10.27 13.36
CA GLN A 222 0.16 10.91 14.20
C GLN A 222 0.22 10.26 15.59
N PHE A 223 -0.95 9.99 16.19
CA PHE A 223 -1.02 9.27 17.47
C PHE A 223 -0.35 7.90 17.37
N HIS A 224 -0.71 7.09 16.37
CA HIS A 224 -0.13 5.77 16.10
C HIS A 224 1.40 5.81 16.06
N LEU A 225 1.97 6.73 15.29
CA LEU A 225 3.42 6.84 15.09
C LEU A 225 4.18 7.38 16.30
N SER A 226 3.56 8.23 17.15
CA SER A 226 4.27 8.98 18.19
C SER A 226 3.95 8.57 19.63
N LYS A 227 2.81 7.93 19.87
CA LYS A 227 2.31 7.55 21.20
C LYS A 227 1.57 6.23 21.21
N GLY A 228 1.18 5.73 20.05
CA GLY A 228 0.42 4.51 19.87
C GLY A 228 1.28 3.27 19.80
N THR A 229 0.73 2.25 19.16
CA THR A 229 1.35 0.92 19.10
C THR A 229 2.61 0.89 18.25
N ALA A 230 2.70 1.70 17.18
CA ALA A 230 3.93 1.78 16.39
C ALA A 230 5.12 2.24 17.24
N GLU A 231 4.96 3.29 18.05
CA GLU A 231 6.02 3.77 18.94
C GLU A 231 6.34 2.73 20.03
N LYS A 232 5.30 2.10 20.60
CA LYS A 232 5.45 1.09 21.66
C LYS A 232 6.34 -0.07 21.24
N TYR A 233 6.17 -0.59 20.04
CA TYR A 233 6.86 -1.78 19.54
C TYR A 233 8.04 -1.49 18.61
N LYS A 234 8.23 -0.21 18.21
CA LYS A 234 9.27 0.21 17.28
C LYS A 234 10.65 -0.34 17.61
N LYS A 235 11.05 -0.23 18.89
CA LYS A 235 12.40 -0.64 19.32
C LYS A 235 12.65 -2.13 19.10
N ASP A 236 11.64 -2.98 19.28
CA ASP A 236 11.77 -4.42 19.13
C ASP A 236 11.76 -4.80 17.65
N ILE A 237 10.88 -4.20 16.86
CA ILE A 237 10.84 -4.38 15.40
C ILE A 237 12.15 -3.90 14.76
N ASP A 238 12.66 -2.73 15.13
CA ASP A 238 13.90 -2.17 14.58
C ASP A 238 15.15 -3.02 14.87
N LYS A 239 15.12 -3.90 15.86
CA LYS A 239 16.25 -4.84 16.12
C LYS A 239 16.39 -5.90 15.02
N ILE A 240 15.25 -6.36 14.47
CA ILE A 240 15.17 -7.53 13.59
C ILE A 240 14.82 -7.19 12.14
N ALA A 241 14.25 -6.03 11.90
CA ALA A 241 13.81 -5.59 10.57
C ALA A 241 14.10 -4.12 10.33
N PHE A 242 13.96 -3.68 9.10
CA PHE A 242 14.00 -2.27 8.70
C PHE A 242 12.91 -1.98 7.68
N PRO A 243 12.37 -0.75 7.67
CA PRO A 243 11.42 -0.34 6.65
C PRO A 243 12.17 -0.10 5.32
N GLU A 244 11.70 -0.73 4.26
CA GLU A 244 12.26 -0.56 2.91
C GLU A 244 11.50 0.51 2.12
N SER A 245 10.20 0.62 2.37
CA SER A 245 9.35 1.65 1.75
C SER A 245 8.12 1.96 2.57
N TYR A 246 7.66 3.21 2.47
CA TYR A 246 6.39 3.69 2.99
C TYR A 246 5.66 4.50 1.93
N PHE A 247 4.44 4.12 1.61
CA PHE A 247 3.52 4.86 0.74
C PHE A 247 2.37 5.41 1.58
N PHE A 248 2.36 6.72 1.76
CA PHE A 248 1.29 7.44 2.45
C PHE A 248 0.34 8.04 1.42
N ARG A 249 -0.93 7.68 1.46
CA ARG A 249 -1.99 8.19 0.60
C ARG A 249 -3.03 8.93 1.43
N GLY A 250 -3.50 10.07 0.92
CA GLY A 250 -4.44 10.96 1.60
C GLY A 250 -3.79 12.25 2.11
N PRO A 251 -4.53 13.10 2.84
CA PRO A 251 -4.10 14.43 3.26
C PRO A 251 -3.14 14.39 4.46
N VAL A 252 -1.94 13.83 4.27
CA VAL A 252 -0.93 13.70 5.33
C VAL A 252 -0.45 15.07 5.79
N SER A 253 -0.56 15.35 7.09
CA SER A 253 -0.15 16.62 7.69
C SER A 253 1.35 16.88 7.58
N TRP A 254 1.76 18.16 7.64
CA TRP A 254 3.16 18.54 7.68
C TRP A 254 3.89 17.93 8.89
N THR A 255 3.23 17.85 10.02
CA THR A 255 3.78 17.27 11.26
C THR A 255 4.19 15.81 11.03
N ILE A 256 3.35 14.98 10.41
CA ILE A 256 3.67 13.58 10.10
C ILE A 256 4.83 13.49 9.13
N ARG A 257 4.86 14.33 8.08
CA ARG A 257 5.96 14.35 7.11
C ARG A 257 7.30 14.69 7.77
N THR A 258 7.28 15.62 8.73
CA THR A 258 8.47 16.00 9.50
C THR A 258 8.89 14.89 10.46
N TYR A 259 7.94 14.28 11.15
CA TYR A 259 8.19 13.18 12.09
C TYR A 259 8.74 11.94 11.37
N SER A 260 8.17 11.57 10.23
CA SER A 260 8.66 10.44 9.42
C SER A 260 10.10 10.67 8.93
N LYS A 261 10.47 11.91 8.57
CA LYS A 261 11.86 12.26 8.26
C LYS A 261 12.78 12.11 9.47
N PHE A 262 12.32 12.54 10.65
CA PHE A 262 13.04 12.35 11.90
C PHE A 262 13.28 10.86 12.19
N LEU A 263 12.26 10.02 11.96
CA LEU A 263 12.35 8.56 12.06
C LEU A 263 13.13 7.91 10.90
N LYS A 264 13.60 8.69 9.92
CA LYS A 264 14.31 8.21 8.72
C LYS A 264 13.52 7.18 7.92
N LEU A 265 12.20 7.27 7.90
CA LEU A 265 11.35 6.38 7.10
C LEU A 265 11.54 6.67 5.60
N PRO A 266 11.70 5.65 4.75
CA PRO A 266 11.77 5.79 3.30
C PRO A 266 10.39 6.08 2.71
N ALA A 267 9.86 7.27 3.02
CA ALA A 267 8.47 7.64 2.80
C ALA A 267 8.23 8.37 1.48
N THR A 268 7.16 8.00 0.79
CA THR A 268 6.57 8.74 -0.33
C THR A 268 5.14 9.14 0.06
N TYR A 269 4.83 10.42 -0.05
CA TYR A 269 3.53 10.99 0.29
C TYR A 269 2.78 11.37 -0.98
N SER A 270 1.50 11.00 -1.09
CA SER A 270 0.64 11.51 -2.14
C SER A 270 0.19 12.95 -1.84
N SER A 271 0.07 13.76 -2.88
CA SER A 271 -0.82 14.91 -2.89
C SER A 271 -2.22 14.46 -3.34
N GLN A 272 -3.23 15.31 -3.17
CA GLN A 272 -4.51 15.04 -3.82
C GLN A 272 -4.32 14.94 -5.34
N GLY A 273 -4.91 13.91 -5.95
CA GLY A 273 -4.83 13.62 -7.38
C GLY A 273 -6.18 13.14 -7.92
N SER A 274 -6.17 12.57 -9.12
CA SER A 274 -7.35 11.97 -9.73
C SER A 274 -7.66 10.66 -9.02
N HIS A 275 -8.92 10.43 -8.65
CA HIS A 275 -9.39 9.14 -8.17
C HIS A 275 -10.76 8.80 -8.72
N PHE A 276 -11.09 7.53 -8.83
CA PHE A 276 -12.45 7.05 -8.99
C PHE A 276 -12.68 5.77 -8.21
N THR A 277 -13.95 5.52 -7.90
CA THR A 277 -14.42 4.25 -7.35
C THR A 277 -15.64 3.83 -8.16
N GLN A 278 -15.68 2.58 -8.62
CA GLN A 278 -16.88 2.04 -9.28
C GLN A 278 -17.97 1.80 -8.22
N ALA A 279 -19.19 2.30 -8.52
CA ALA A 279 -20.38 1.93 -7.77
C ALA A 279 -20.72 0.46 -8.05
N GLY A 280 -20.81 -0.38 -7.02
CA GLY A 280 -21.21 -1.80 -7.17
C GLY A 280 -20.25 -2.89 -6.71
N GLY A 281 -18.98 -2.59 -6.41
CA GLY A 281 -18.27 -3.41 -5.44
C GLY A 281 -18.95 -3.23 -4.07
N ASN A 282 -18.93 -4.19 -3.17
CA ASN A 282 -19.55 -4.12 -1.82
C ASN A 282 -19.12 -2.90 -0.97
N MET A 283 -18.96 -1.79 -1.62
CA MET A 283 -18.66 -0.48 -1.11
C MET A 283 -19.98 0.29 -1.14
N SER A 284 -20.59 0.44 0.03
CA SER A 284 -21.78 1.27 0.21
C SER A 284 -21.58 2.62 -0.50
N ASP A 285 -22.56 3.01 -1.31
CA ASP A 285 -22.60 4.26 -2.08
C ASP A 285 -22.30 5.48 -1.21
N GLY A 286 -21.04 5.85 -1.12
CA GLY A 286 -20.65 7.16 -0.66
C GLY A 286 -20.68 8.11 -1.85
N LYS A 287 -21.72 8.93 -1.97
CA LYS A 287 -21.71 10.10 -2.87
C LYS A 287 -20.52 10.97 -2.46
N TYR A 288 -19.60 11.20 -3.39
CA TYR A 288 -18.54 12.20 -3.31
C TYR A 288 -19.04 13.55 -3.73
#